data_6dc1a4392eea71e2dafa39ce6ba5d996
#
_entry.id   6dc1a4392eea71e2dafa39ce6ba5d996
#
_cell.length_a   1.000
_cell.length_b   1.000
_cell.length_c   1.000
_cell.angle_alpha   90.00
_cell.angle_beta   90.00
_cell.angle_gamma   90.00
#
_symmetry.space_group_name_H-M   'P 1'
#
loop_
_entity.id
_entity.type
_entity.pdbx_description
1 polymer ?
#
loop_
_entity_poly.entity_id
_entity_poly.type
_entity_poly.pdbx_seq_one_letter_code
_entity_poly.pdbx_strand_id
1 'polypeptide(L)'
;MNNSRTTRSIALGSNLVSNRFALAAALVVLFASTALFAASTPQGTFDKTLTVSGPVNLEVLTHSGDVTVRAGGSGSVQIHGKIYVGDRWLGGTRQDDVHSIEQNPPIRQEGNSIHIDYVNMRNISVDYEITVPTDTTVRTHSGSGDQTIEGTHGNADVQTGSGDVRLARLTGEIQLHTGSGDVRAHEISGAVRGGTGSGDIELEETGQGDVDFHTGSGNIGVRGVQGGFRGETGSGDVTVQGTQTATWEIHTGSGNVRVRLPQNSAFDADITTSSGTVEVNSPIEMTVQGRVQESRKQIHGKVRGGGPLLSVRTGSGDIHVD
;
A
#
# COMPACT_ATOMS: atom_id res chain seq x y z
N MET A 1 -88.78 10.23 -40.59
CA MET A 1 -89.00 9.22 -41.67
C MET A 1 -88.09 8.05 -41.41
N ASN A 2 -88.74 7.05 -40.84
CA ASN A 2 -88.80 5.67 -41.35
C ASN A 2 -87.49 4.90 -41.38
N ASN A 3 -87.37 3.98 -40.65
CA ASN A 3 -87.88 2.58 -40.46
C ASN A 3 -86.63 1.70 -40.49
N SER A 4 -86.47 0.66 -39.86
CA SER A 4 -87.16 -0.32 -39.02
C SER A 4 -86.25 -1.56 -38.91
N ARG A 5 -86.19 -2.06 -37.70
CA ARG A 5 -86.23 -3.50 -37.37
C ARG A 5 -85.54 -4.51 -38.30
N THR A 6 -84.67 -5.37 -37.70
CA THR A 6 -85.17 -6.73 -37.46
C THR A 6 -84.15 -7.53 -36.60
N THR A 7 -84.68 -8.07 -35.52
CA THR A 7 -84.11 -9.06 -34.62
C THR A 7 -84.02 -10.43 -35.30
N ARG A 8 -82.99 -11.21 -35.07
CA ARG A 8 -83.08 -12.67 -35.00
C ARG A 8 -81.96 -13.26 -34.10
N SER A 9 -82.33 -13.78 -32.97
CA SER A 9 -81.60 -14.74 -32.18
C SER A 9 -81.58 -16.09 -32.90
N ILE A 10 -80.51 -16.80 -32.85
CA ILE A 10 -80.46 -18.27 -32.81
C ILE A 10 -79.22 -18.71 -32.01
N ALA A 11 -79.39 -19.72 -31.22
CA ALA A 11 -78.59 -20.21 -30.12
C ALA A 11 -77.53 -21.24 -30.54
N LEU A 12 -76.69 -21.53 -29.51
CA LEU A 12 -75.95 -22.75 -29.21
C LEU A 12 -74.85 -23.22 -30.15
N GLY A 13 -73.68 -23.30 -29.61
CA GLY A 13 -72.58 -24.10 -30.10
C GLY A 13 -71.43 -24.03 -29.13
N SER A 14 -71.47 -24.85 -28.08
CA SER A 14 -70.40 -25.10 -27.15
C SER A 14 -69.21 -25.74 -27.88
N ASN A 15 -68.01 -25.06 -27.83
CA ASN A 15 -66.79 -25.80 -28.04
C ASN A 15 -65.73 -25.16 -27.13
N LEU A 16 -65.42 -25.88 -26.03
CA LEU A 16 -64.25 -25.72 -25.25
C LEU A 16 -62.99 -25.93 -26.11
N VAL A 17 -62.24 -24.89 -26.34
CA VAL A 17 -60.85 -25.03 -26.75
C VAL A 17 -59.99 -24.37 -25.67
N SER A 18 -59.38 -25.20 -24.86
CA SER A 18 -58.43 -24.86 -23.86
C SER A 18 -57.19 -24.20 -24.48
N ASN A 19 -57.08 -22.90 -24.37
CA ASN A 19 -55.88 -22.18 -24.72
C ASN A 19 -54.92 -22.23 -23.51
N ARG A 20 -54.01 -23.19 -23.57
CA ARG A 20 -52.85 -23.25 -22.67
C ARG A 20 -51.87 -22.14 -23.09
N PHE A 21 -51.92 -21.03 -22.41
CA PHE A 21 -50.80 -20.07 -22.42
C PHE A 21 -49.63 -20.72 -21.69
N ALA A 22 -48.68 -21.23 -22.47
CA ALA A 22 -47.36 -21.60 -21.94
C ALA A 22 -46.62 -20.33 -21.56
N LEU A 23 -46.55 -20.01 -20.27
CA LEU A 23 -45.58 -19.07 -19.74
C LEU A 23 -44.21 -19.70 -19.91
N ALA A 24 -43.43 -19.26 -20.90
CA ALA A 24 -42.03 -19.53 -20.99
C ALA A 24 -41.32 -18.65 -19.92
N ALA A 25 -41.11 -19.19 -18.73
CA ALA A 25 -40.22 -18.61 -17.74
C ALA A 25 -38.80 -18.76 -18.31
N ALA A 26 -38.24 -17.70 -18.86
CA ALA A 26 -36.82 -17.61 -19.18
C ALA A 26 -36.05 -17.56 -17.88
N LEU A 27 -35.53 -18.71 -17.45
CA LEU A 27 -34.58 -18.82 -16.34
C LEU A 27 -33.26 -18.23 -16.81
N VAL A 28 -33.03 -16.95 -16.55
CA VAL A 28 -31.71 -16.34 -16.69
C VAL A 28 -30.83 -16.88 -15.56
N VAL A 29 -30.10 -17.94 -15.86
CA VAL A 29 -29.03 -18.44 -15.01
C VAL A 29 -27.88 -17.45 -15.11
N LEU A 30 -27.82 -16.52 -14.15
CA LEU A 30 -26.66 -15.65 -13.96
C LEU A 30 -25.52 -16.55 -13.47
N PHE A 31 -24.66 -17.01 -14.36
CA PHE A 31 -23.37 -17.56 -13.98
C PHE A 31 -22.52 -16.40 -13.41
N ALA A 32 -22.61 -16.18 -12.11
CA ALA A 32 -21.57 -15.49 -11.39
C ALA A 32 -20.33 -16.39 -11.47
N SER A 33 -19.47 -16.13 -12.44
CA SER A 33 -18.12 -16.68 -12.46
C SER A 33 -17.37 -16.06 -11.29
N THR A 34 -17.50 -16.66 -10.12
CA THR A 34 -16.50 -16.49 -9.07
C THR A 34 -15.23 -17.09 -9.65
N ALA A 35 -14.32 -16.23 -10.11
CA ALA A 35 -12.95 -16.64 -10.35
C ALA A 35 -12.42 -17.09 -8.99
N LEU A 36 -12.51 -18.39 -8.71
CA LEU A 36 -11.72 -19.01 -7.65
C LEU A 36 -10.26 -18.83 -8.15
N PHE A 37 -9.56 -17.86 -7.60
CA PHE A 37 -8.12 -17.89 -7.62
C PHE A 37 -7.75 -19.16 -6.85
N ALA A 38 -7.43 -20.22 -7.57
CA ALA A 38 -6.88 -21.42 -6.99
C ALA A 38 -5.54 -21.00 -6.37
N ALA A 39 -5.51 -20.84 -5.06
CA ALA A 39 -4.26 -20.69 -4.35
C ALA A 39 -3.39 -21.91 -4.73
N SER A 40 -2.21 -21.66 -5.26
CA SER A 40 -1.30 -22.75 -5.60
C SER A 40 -0.98 -23.53 -4.33
N THR A 41 -1.16 -24.86 -4.38
CA THR A 41 -0.86 -25.71 -3.24
C THR A 41 0.67 -25.84 -3.13
N PRO A 42 1.29 -25.61 -1.97
CA PRO A 42 2.70 -25.82 -1.80
C PRO A 42 3.06 -27.29 -2.04
N GLN A 43 4.18 -27.55 -2.69
CA GLN A 43 4.70 -28.89 -2.98
C GLN A 43 5.55 -29.44 -1.85
N GLY A 44 5.98 -28.59 -0.93
CA GLY A 44 6.71 -28.95 0.28
C GLY A 44 6.65 -27.88 1.34
N THR A 45 6.98 -28.23 2.57
CA THR A 45 7.04 -27.29 3.69
C THR A 45 8.17 -27.68 4.63
N PHE A 46 8.70 -26.71 5.36
CA PHE A 46 9.62 -26.98 6.46
C PHE A 46 9.32 -26.05 7.65
N ASP A 47 9.68 -26.54 8.83
CA ASP A 47 9.59 -25.79 10.09
C ASP A 47 10.96 -25.75 10.76
N LYS A 48 11.37 -24.58 11.23
CA LYS A 48 12.62 -24.40 11.98
C LYS A 48 12.37 -23.52 13.18
N THR A 49 12.80 -23.99 14.35
CA THR A 49 12.79 -23.19 15.58
C THR A 49 14.21 -22.95 16.03
N LEU A 50 14.57 -21.70 16.22
CA LEU A 50 15.89 -21.25 16.63
C LEU A 50 15.80 -20.57 17.99
N THR A 51 16.64 -20.99 18.93
CA THR A 51 16.68 -20.35 20.25
C THR A 51 17.55 -19.11 20.21
N VAL A 52 17.06 -18.01 20.78
CA VAL A 52 17.75 -16.73 20.84
C VAL A 52 17.67 -16.16 22.26
N SER A 53 18.61 -15.27 22.61
CA SER A 53 18.67 -14.67 23.93
C SER A 53 18.94 -13.17 23.82
N GLY A 54 17.88 -12.34 23.71
CA GLY A 54 17.96 -10.90 23.56
C GLY A 54 17.59 -10.42 22.16
N PRO A 55 17.96 -9.17 21.78
CA PRO A 55 17.62 -8.61 20.47
C PRO A 55 18.10 -9.45 19.31
N VAL A 56 17.26 -9.58 18.31
CA VAL A 56 17.50 -10.42 17.13
C VAL A 56 17.80 -9.57 15.91
N ASN A 57 18.74 -10.03 15.07
CA ASN A 57 18.93 -9.51 13.72
C ASN A 57 18.46 -10.58 12.74
N LEU A 58 17.38 -10.31 12.04
CA LEU A 58 16.83 -11.19 11.01
C LEU A 58 17.12 -10.61 9.62
N GLU A 59 17.76 -11.39 8.77
CA GLU A 59 17.95 -11.10 7.35
C GLU A 59 17.31 -12.18 6.51
N VAL A 60 16.45 -11.78 5.56
CA VAL A 60 15.75 -12.69 4.64
C VAL A 60 16.02 -12.26 3.21
N LEU A 61 16.64 -13.14 2.45
CA LEU A 61 16.94 -12.95 1.03
C LEU A 61 16.16 -13.96 0.20
N THR A 62 15.27 -13.49 -0.68
CA THR A 62 14.51 -14.36 -1.59
C THR A 62 14.48 -13.81 -3.00
N HIS A 63 14.47 -14.68 -4.00
CA HIS A 63 14.26 -14.28 -5.39
C HIS A 63 12.79 -14.06 -5.69
N SER A 64 11.94 -14.91 -5.15
CA SER A 64 10.48 -14.83 -5.30
C SER A 64 9.81 -15.60 -4.18
N GLY A 65 8.68 -15.10 -3.75
CA GLY A 65 7.91 -15.59 -2.62
C GLY A 65 7.68 -14.49 -1.59
N ASP A 66 6.60 -14.64 -0.87
CA ASP A 66 6.18 -13.68 0.12
C ASP A 66 6.96 -13.84 1.42
N VAL A 67 7.24 -12.74 2.08
CA VAL A 67 7.88 -12.75 3.39
C VAL A 67 6.96 -12.10 4.40
N THR A 68 6.57 -12.85 5.40
CA THR A 68 5.77 -12.36 6.51
C THR A 68 6.55 -12.52 7.81
N VAL A 69 6.86 -11.40 8.46
CA VAL A 69 7.52 -11.37 9.77
C VAL A 69 6.54 -10.80 10.80
N ARG A 70 6.28 -11.54 11.86
CA ARG A 70 5.41 -11.10 12.96
C ARG A 70 6.11 -11.21 14.29
N ALA A 71 5.98 -10.19 15.11
CA ALA A 71 6.40 -10.29 16.49
C ALA A 71 5.45 -11.21 17.27
N GLY A 72 6.03 -12.14 18.03
CA GLY A 72 5.28 -13.05 18.87
C GLY A 72 6.23 -13.96 19.65
N GLY A 73 5.93 -14.22 20.87
CA GLY A 73 6.79 -15.06 21.69
C GLY A 73 8.11 -14.39 22.15
N SER A 74 8.84 -15.09 22.97
CA SER A 74 10.15 -14.64 23.47
C SER A 74 11.12 -15.81 23.51
N GLY A 75 12.40 -15.51 23.24
CA GLY A 75 13.48 -16.52 23.33
C GLY A 75 13.56 -17.50 22.16
N SER A 76 12.75 -17.35 21.12
CA SER A 76 12.86 -18.18 19.92
C SER A 76 12.40 -17.45 18.67
N VAL A 77 12.97 -17.83 17.54
CA VAL A 77 12.48 -17.49 16.20
C VAL A 77 11.94 -18.74 15.56
N GLN A 78 10.70 -18.67 15.08
CA GLN A 78 10.04 -19.76 14.37
C GLN A 78 9.91 -19.38 12.90
N ILE A 79 10.35 -20.25 12.03
CA ILE A 79 10.36 -20.07 10.59
C ILE A 79 9.58 -21.22 9.97
N HIS A 80 8.50 -20.88 9.28
CA HIS A 80 7.73 -21.79 8.45
C HIS A 80 7.94 -21.42 6.99
N GLY A 81 8.43 -22.35 6.18
CA GLY A 81 8.63 -22.16 4.75
C GLY A 81 7.66 -23.00 3.93
N LYS A 82 7.03 -22.39 2.94
CA LYS A 82 6.16 -23.06 1.95
C LYS A 82 6.83 -23.03 0.59
N ILE A 83 7.10 -24.19 0.04
CA ILE A 83 7.84 -24.34 -1.21
C ILE A 83 6.88 -24.50 -2.37
N TYR A 84 7.02 -23.67 -3.38
CA TYR A 84 6.24 -23.71 -4.59
C TYR A 84 7.14 -23.99 -5.80
N VAL A 85 6.67 -24.85 -6.68
CA VAL A 85 7.34 -25.16 -7.95
C VAL A 85 6.50 -24.60 -9.09
N GLY A 86 7.06 -23.66 -9.84
CA GLY A 86 6.39 -23.08 -10.99
C GLY A 86 6.12 -24.10 -12.09
N ASP A 87 5.03 -23.89 -12.84
CA ASP A 87 4.61 -24.75 -13.93
C ASP A 87 5.70 -24.94 -14.97
N ARG A 88 5.91 -26.20 -15.38
CA ARG A 88 6.82 -26.57 -16.44
C ARG A 88 6.10 -27.06 -17.66
N TRP A 89 6.43 -26.48 -18.78
CA TRP A 89 6.05 -27.03 -20.08
C TRP A 89 6.78 -28.35 -20.42
N LEU A 90 7.95 -28.65 -19.88
CA LEU A 90 8.72 -29.84 -20.21
C LEU A 90 9.26 -30.54 -18.97
N GLY A 91 8.54 -31.57 -18.53
CA GLY A 91 9.01 -32.80 -17.93
C GLY A 91 9.80 -32.76 -16.60
N GLY A 92 9.29 -33.53 -15.64
CA GLY A 92 9.98 -33.99 -14.45
C GLY A 92 9.64 -33.25 -13.18
N THR A 93 9.12 -33.99 -12.24
CA THR A 93 8.90 -33.52 -10.85
C THR A 93 10.25 -33.19 -10.23
N ARG A 94 10.45 -31.96 -9.77
CA ARG A 94 11.61 -31.57 -8.94
C ARG A 94 11.40 -31.94 -7.48
N GLN A 95 10.86 -33.13 -7.26
CA GLN A 95 10.62 -33.64 -5.92
C GLN A 95 11.90 -33.70 -5.10
N ASP A 96 13.03 -34.07 -5.77
CA ASP A 96 14.34 -34.11 -5.12
C ASP A 96 14.83 -32.71 -4.70
N ASP A 97 14.56 -31.69 -5.51
CA ASP A 97 14.89 -30.29 -5.18
C ASP A 97 14.07 -29.80 -3.98
N VAL A 98 12.75 -30.10 -3.95
CA VAL A 98 11.87 -29.77 -2.83
C VAL A 98 12.33 -30.49 -1.56
N HIS A 99 12.58 -31.80 -1.63
CA HIS A 99 13.09 -32.56 -0.49
C HIS A 99 14.46 -32.06 0.02
N SER A 100 15.31 -31.58 -0.87
CA SER A 100 16.59 -31.00 -0.48
C SER A 100 16.40 -29.72 0.37
N ILE A 101 15.44 -28.87 0.00
CA ILE A 101 15.12 -27.65 0.76
C ILE A 101 14.43 -28.00 2.09
N GLU A 102 13.49 -28.98 2.09
CA GLU A 102 12.83 -29.42 3.31
C GLU A 102 13.83 -29.97 4.35
N GLN A 103 14.81 -30.75 3.91
CA GLN A 103 15.83 -31.33 4.79
C GLN A 103 16.90 -30.33 5.22
N ASN A 104 17.29 -29.43 4.32
CA ASN A 104 18.34 -28.44 4.55
C ASN A 104 17.87 -27.05 4.07
N PRO A 105 16.95 -26.40 4.78
CA PRO A 105 16.53 -25.05 4.43
C PRO A 105 17.73 -24.08 4.51
N PRO A 106 17.76 -23.04 3.66
CA PRO A 106 18.89 -22.12 3.58
C PRO A 106 18.94 -21.16 4.77
N ILE A 107 18.93 -21.69 5.98
CA ILE A 107 18.88 -20.93 7.23
C ILE A 107 20.17 -21.12 8.00
N ARG A 108 20.82 -20.02 8.32
CA ARG A 108 22.03 -20.00 9.17
C ARG A 108 21.76 -19.16 10.42
N GLN A 109 22.28 -19.59 11.54
CA GLN A 109 22.22 -18.89 12.80
C GLN A 109 23.63 -18.67 13.36
N GLU A 110 23.92 -17.41 13.70
CA GLU A 110 25.14 -17.00 14.40
C GLU A 110 24.74 -16.19 15.64
N GLY A 111 24.62 -16.89 16.79
CA GLY A 111 24.08 -16.28 17.99
C GLY A 111 22.63 -15.81 17.82
N ASN A 112 22.39 -14.50 17.91
CA ASN A 112 21.08 -13.89 17.70
C ASN A 112 20.88 -13.35 16.28
N SER A 113 21.85 -13.54 15.38
CA SER A 113 21.73 -13.19 13.97
C SER A 113 21.27 -14.41 13.17
N ILE A 114 20.18 -14.23 12.44
CA ILE A 114 19.55 -15.26 11.64
C ILE A 114 19.54 -14.79 10.19
N HIS A 115 20.08 -15.62 9.32
CA HIS A 115 20.15 -15.35 7.89
C HIS A 115 19.41 -16.45 7.12
N ILE A 116 18.49 -16.02 6.27
CA ILE A 116 17.82 -16.87 5.29
C ILE A 116 18.35 -16.47 3.94
N ASP A 117 19.11 -17.37 3.31
CA ASP A 117 19.75 -17.10 2.03
C ASP A 117 18.84 -17.44 0.85
N TYR A 118 19.23 -16.96 -0.33
CA TYR A 118 18.54 -17.27 -1.58
C TYR A 118 18.49 -18.78 -1.87
N VAL A 119 17.31 -19.25 -2.28
CA VAL A 119 17.17 -20.56 -2.90
C VAL A 119 17.62 -20.45 -4.36
N ASN A 120 18.83 -20.93 -4.66
CA ASN A 120 19.44 -20.87 -6.00
C ASN A 120 18.95 -22.01 -6.91
N MET A 121 17.64 -22.23 -6.96
CA MET A 121 17.01 -23.24 -7.82
C MET A 121 16.01 -22.58 -8.76
N ARG A 122 16.06 -22.92 -10.04
CA ARG A 122 15.17 -22.31 -11.04
C ARG A 122 13.73 -22.77 -10.84
N ASN A 123 12.78 -21.87 -10.98
CA ASN A 123 11.33 -22.11 -10.85
C ASN A 123 10.91 -22.66 -9.48
N ILE A 124 11.65 -22.38 -8.44
CA ILE A 124 11.24 -22.61 -7.06
C ILE A 124 11.14 -21.27 -6.37
N SER A 125 10.01 -21.04 -5.69
CA SER A 125 9.81 -19.94 -4.78
C SER A 125 9.51 -20.48 -3.39
N VAL A 126 9.85 -19.71 -2.38
CA VAL A 126 9.56 -20.07 -0.99
C VAL A 126 8.93 -18.86 -0.31
N ASP A 127 7.71 -19.08 0.20
CA ASP A 127 7.08 -18.12 1.09
C ASP A 127 7.53 -18.40 2.52
N TYR A 128 7.88 -17.34 3.22
CA TYR A 128 8.34 -17.41 4.60
C TYR A 128 7.34 -16.78 5.56
N GLU A 129 6.91 -17.52 6.55
CA GLU A 129 6.15 -17.03 7.70
C GLU A 129 7.06 -17.13 8.94
N ILE A 130 7.46 -15.99 9.48
CA ILE A 130 8.48 -15.92 10.51
C ILE A 130 7.91 -15.23 11.75
N THR A 131 7.97 -15.92 12.89
CA THR A 131 7.63 -15.36 14.19
C THR A 131 8.91 -15.03 14.95
N VAL A 132 9.07 -13.78 15.38
CA VAL A 132 10.28 -13.27 16.04
C VAL A 132 9.96 -12.64 17.40
N PRO A 133 10.94 -12.50 18.30
CA PRO A 133 10.80 -11.62 19.46
C PRO A 133 10.50 -10.17 19.04
N THR A 134 9.82 -9.42 19.89
CA THR A 134 9.48 -8.01 19.62
C THR A 134 10.71 -7.16 19.32
N ASP A 135 11.80 -7.35 20.08
CA ASP A 135 13.05 -6.61 19.88
C ASP A 135 13.87 -7.24 18.72
N THR A 136 13.37 -7.07 17.51
CA THR A 136 14.00 -7.60 16.30
C THR A 136 14.24 -6.51 15.29
N THR A 137 15.47 -6.41 14.80
CA THR A 137 15.82 -5.67 13.59
C THR A 137 15.61 -6.60 12.39
N VAL A 138 14.87 -6.10 11.39
CA VAL A 138 14.48 -6.89 10.24
C VAL A 138 15.07 -6.29 8.97
N ARG A 139 15.74 -7.12 8.17
CA ARG A 139 16.13 -6.80 6.80
C ARG A 139 15.56 -7.83 5.87
N THR A 140 14.77 -7.39 4.90
CA THR A 140 14.22 -8.28 3.87
C THR A 140 14.55 -7.76 2.48
N HIS A 141 14.97 -8.67 1.61
CA HIS A 141 15.19 -8.37 0.20
C HIS A 141 14.54 -9.45 -0.67
N SER A 142 13.57 -9.04 -1.50
CA SER A 142 12.89 -9.93 -2.44
C SER A 142 13.02 -9.40 -3.87
N GLY A 143 13.17 -10.30 -4.83
CA GLY A 143 13.06 -9.93 -6.24
C GLY A 143 11.61 -9.66 -6.63
N SER A 144 10.69 -10.53 -6.23
CA SER A 144 9.24 -10.36 -6.40
C SER A 144 8.49 -11.15 -5.32
N GLY A 145 7.61 -10.51 -4.66
CA GLY A 145 6.81 -11.04 -3.56
C GLY A 145 6.47 -9.95 -2.56
N ASP A 146 5.34 -10.11 -1.93
CA ASP A 146 4.86 -9.18 -0.93
C ASP A 146 5.69 -9.29 0.36
N GLN A 147 5.91 -8.14 1.00
CA GLN A 147 6.64 -8.06 2.25
C GLN A 147 5.71 -7.56 3.36
N THR A 148 5.53 -8.35 4.40
CA THR A 148 4.70 -7.96 5.55
C THR A 148 5.53 -8.02 6.83
N ILE A 149 5.64 -6.93 7.57
CA ILE A 149 6.32 -6.89 8.87
C ILE A 149 5.40 -6.27 9.90
N GLU A 150 5.26 -6.94 11.03
CA GLU A 150 4.26 -6.59 12.04
C GLU A 150 4.79 -6.72 13.47
N GLY A 151 4.66 -5.64 14.26
CA GLY A 151 4.84 -5.64 15.71
C GLY A 151 6.29 -5.64 16.21
N THR A 152 7.28 -5.36 15.36
CA THR A 152 8.69 -5.35 15.79
C THR A 152 9.13 -3.96 16.29
N HIS A 153 9.98 -3.98 17.32
CA HIS A 153 10.63 -2.80 17.91
C HIS A 153 12.12 -2.81 17.56
N GLY A 154 12.46 -2.49 16.37
CA GLY A 154 13.81 -2.42 15.86
C GLY A 154 13.78 -1.81 14.47
N ASN A 155 14.94 -1.52 13.92
CA ASN A 155 14.98 -0.96 12.57
C ASN A 155 14.46 -1.97 11.54
N ALA A 156 13.81 -1.47 10.50
CA ALA A 156 13.36 -2.29 9.39
C ALA A 156 13.92 -1.75 8.07
N ASP A 157 14.55 -2.63 7.28
CA ASP A 157 15.03 -2.35 5.92
C ASP A 157 14.34 -3.34 4.97
N VAL A 158 13.41 -2.84 4.15
CA VAL A 158 12.51 -3.66 3.35
C VAL A 158 12.67 -3.30 1.88
N GLN A 159 13.10 -4.26 1.08
CA GLN A 159 13.33 -4.06 -0.35
C GLN A 159 12.65 -5.14 -1.17
N THR A 160 11.87 -4.74 -2.17
CA THR A 160 11.30 -5.68 -3.15
C THR A 160 11.36 -5.08 -4.56
N GLY A 161 11.55 -5.91 -5.56
CA GLY A 161 11.53 -5.45 -6.95
C GLY A 161 10.09 -5.22 -7.45
N SER A 162 9.19 -6.13 -7.13
CA SER A 162 7.79 -6.05 -7.59
C SER A 162 6.87 -6.73 -6.59
N GLY A 163 6.54 -6.09 -5.54
CA GLY A 163 5.63 -6.57 -4.51
C GLY A 163 5.16 -5.43 -3.64
N ASP A 164 4.06 -5.62 -2.99
CA ASP A 164 3.56 -4.67 -2.01
C ASP A 164 4.35 -4.77 -0.71
N VAL A 165 4.51 -3.63 -0.04
CA VAL A 165 5.10 -3.56 1.30
C VAL A 165 4.02 -3.18 2.30
N ARG A 166 3.79 -4.05 3.28
CA ARG A 166 2.82 -3.84 4.36
C ARG A 166 3.52 -3.84 5.71
N LEU A 167 3.49 -2.73 6.39
CA LEU A 167 4.11 -2.55 7.70
C LEU A 167 3.04 -2.18 8.72
N ALA A 168 3.08 -2.79 9.90
CA ALA A 168 2.11 -2.48 10.94
C ALA A 168 2.74 -2.54 12.35
N ARG A 169 2.46 -1.52 13.17
CA ARG A 169 2.90 -1.46 14.58
C ARG A 169 4.40 -1.61 14.75
N LEU A 170 5.17 -0.83 13.99
CA LEU A 170 6.62 -0.82 14.06
C LEU A 170 7.13 0.38 14.85
N THR A 171 8.23 0.16 15.57
CA THR A 171 8.95 1.24 16.26
C THR A 171 10.43 1.16 15.89
N GLY A 172 11.00 2.27 15.42
CA GLY A 172 12.41 2.36 14.99
C GLY A 172 12.57 3.12 13.68
N GLU A 173 13.77 3.12 13.14
CA GLU A 173 14.03 3.69 11.81
C GLU A 173 13.62 2.68 10.73
N ILE A 174 12.80 3.14 9.79
CA ILE A 174 12.27 2.32 8.71
C ILE A 174 12.79 2.83 7.37
N GLN A 175 13.41 1.94 6.62
CA GLN A 175 13.78 2.15 5.23
C GLN A 175 13.04 1.15 4.37
N LEU A 176 12.42 1.63 3.30
CA LEU A 176 11.67 0.75 2.41
C LEU A 176 11.82 1.17 0.95
N HIS A 177 11.86 0.17 0.07
CA HIS A 177 11.89 0.42 -1.37
C HIS A 177 11.19 -0.69 -2.13
N THR A 178 10.29 -0.30 -3.03
CA THR A 178 9.72 -1.23 -4.01
C THR A 178 9.84 -0.65 -5.41
N GLY A 179 10.05 -1.50 -6.41
CA GLY A 179 10.10 -1.03 -7.80
C GLY A 179 8.72 -0.75 -8.36
N SER A 180 7.76 -1.62 -8.08
CA SER A 180 6.40 -1.52 -8.63
C SER A 180 5.37 -2.16 -7.69
N GLY A 181 5.15 -1.61 -6.56
CA GLY A 181 4.17 -2.08 -5.60
C GLY A 181 3.70 -0.93 -4.74
N ASP A 182 2.61 -1.14 -4.07
CA ASP A 182 2.09 -0.19 -3.10
C ASP A 182 2.80 -0.34 -1.75
N VAL A 183 2.92 0.77 -1.06
CA VAL A 183 3.41 0.82 0.31
C VAL A 183 2.27 1.19 1.24
N ARG A 184 1.97 0.32 2.20
CA ARG A 184 0.99 0.59 3.25
C ARG A 184 1.62 0.39 4.62
N ALA A 185 1.71 1.44 5.40
CA ALA A 185 2.31 1.43 6.71
C ALA A 185 1.37 2.06 7.74
N HIS A 186 1.00 1.30 8.77
CA HIS A 186 0.05 1.71 9.79
C HIS A 186 0.64 1.62 11.19
N GLU A 187 0.32 2.60 12.04
CA GLU A 187 0.77 2.65 13.42
C GLU A 187 2.31 2.60 13.54
N ILE A 188 2.96 3.48 12.77
CA ILE A 188 4.42 3.58 12.74
C ILE A 188 4.90 4.64 13.72
N SER A 189 5.98 4.35 14.43
CA SER A 189 6.64 5.30 15.35
C SER A 189 8.14 5.34 15.08
N GLY A 190 8.63 6.47 14.60
CA GLY A 190 10.03 6.70 14.26
C GLY A 190 10.21 7.26 12.85
N ALA A 191 11.45 7.50 12.44
CA ALA A 191 11.73 8.03 11.11
C ALA A 191 11.42 7.00 10.01
N VAL A 192 10.76 7.45 8.95
CA VAL A 192 10.42 6.59 7.80
C VAL A 192 10.96 7.20 6.53
N ARG A 193 11.71 6.42 5.75
CA ARG A 193 12.25 6.83 4.46
C ARG A 193 12.04 5.75 3.41
N GLY A 194 11.69 6.17 2.22
CA GLY A 194 11.60 5.20 1.14
C GLY A 194 10.80 5.67 -0.06
N GLY A 195 10.45 4.69 -0.91
CA GLY A 195 9.69 5.01 -2.10
C GLY A 195 9.35 3.82 -2.96
N THR A 196 8.60 4.12 -3.99
CA THR A 196 8.23 3.18 -5.03
C THR A 196 8.49 3.81 -6.41
N GLY A 197 8.75 2.98 -7.41
CA GLY A 197 8.82 3.48 -8.79
C GLY A 197 7.44 3.80 -9.35
N SER A 198 6.45 2.94 -9.08
CA SER A 198 5.10 3.09 -9.63
C SER A 198 4.08 2.45 -8.70
N GLY A 199 3.74 3.08 -7.64
CA GLY A 199 2.74 2.61 -6.68
C GLY A 199 2.31 3.74 -5.77
N ASP A 200 1.25 3.53 -5.05
CA ASP A 200 0.78 4.46 -4.04
C ASP A 200 1.50 4.22 -2.70
N ILE A 201 1.69 5.30 -1.96
CA ILE A 201 2.28 5.26 -0.62
C ILE A 201 1.24 5.76 0.38
N GLU A 202 0.92 4.94 1.35
CA GLU A 202 0.03 5.28 2.45
C GLU A 202 0.71 5.03 3.79
N LEU A 203 0.85 6.09 4.61
CA LEU A 203 1.45 6.03 5.95
C LEU A 203 0.51 6.61 6.99
N GLU A 204 0.36 5.91 8.09
CA GLU A 204 -0.18 6.41 9.34
C GLU A 204 0.90 6.37 10.43
N GLU A 205 1.35 7.56 10.84
CA GLU A 205 2.35 7.73 11.88
C GLU A 205 1.66 8.01 13.23
N THR A 206 2.16 7.38 14.28
CA THR A 206 1.64 7.54 15.65
C THR A 206 2.68 8.09 16.63
N GLY A 207 3.94 8.18 16.21
CA GLY A 207 5.05 8.70 16.99
C GLY A 207 5.64 9.98 16.43
N GLN A 208 6.84 10.32 16.92
CA GLN A 208 7.64 11.41 16.38
C GLN A 208 8.67 10.82 15.41
N GLY A 209 8.81 11.45 14.25
CA GLY A 209 9.80 11.07 13.25
C GLY A 209 9.75 11.96 12.03
N ASP A 210 10.81 11.95 11.26
CA ASP A 210 10.83 12.58 9.96
C ASP A 210 10.38 11.57 8.90
N VAL A 211 9.56 12.03 7.97
CA VAL A 211 9.02 11.21 6.88
C VAL A 211 9.56 11.71 5.54
N ASP A 212 10.18 10.83 4.77
CA ASP A 212 10.72 11.14 3.43
C ASP A 212 10.26 10.07 2.42
N PHE A 213 9.34 10.44 1.55
CA PHE A 213 8.79 9.54 0.54
C PHE A 213 8.91 10.07 -0.88
N HIS A 214 9.18 9.15 -1.81
CA HIS A 214 9.14 9.45 -3.23
C HIS A 214 8.46 8.35 -4.04
N THR A 215 7.74 8.75 -5.07
CA THR A 215 7.19 7.84 -6.09
C THR A 215 7.33 8.44 -7.48
N GLY A 216 7.52 7.60 -8.48
CA GLY A 216 7.54 8.09 -9.87
C GLY A 216 6.14 8.40 -10.38
N SER A 217 5.19 7.51 -10.12
CA SER A 217 3.81 7.64 -10.58
C SER A 217 2.86 7.00 -9.59
N GLY A 218 2.43 7.73 -8.63
CA GLY A 218 1.51 7.26 -7.60
C GLY A 218 1.19 8.38 -6.63
N ASN A 219 0.22 8.15 -5.80
CA ASN A 219 -0.20 9.10 -4.78
C ASN A 219 0.59 8.90 -3.50
N ILE A 220 0.78 9.98 -2.75
CA ILE A 220 1.37 9.92 -1.42
C ILE A 220 0.33 10.41 -0.42
N GLY A 221 -0.10 9.52 0.46
CA GLY A 221 -1.03 9.80 1.54
C GLY A 221 -0.36 9.59 2.90
N VAL A 222 -0.16 10.65 3.68
CA VAL A 222 0.48 10.54 5.00
C VAL A 222 -0.38 11.22 6.06
N ARG A 223 -0.57 10.53 7.18
CA ARG A 223 -1.33 11.05 8.33
C ARG A 223 -0.53 10.91 9.62
N GLY A 224 -0.73 11.85 10.52
CA GLY A 224 -0.15 11.80 11.86
C GLY A 224 1.29 12.30 11.95
N VAL A 225 1.84 12.93 10.91
CA VAL A 225 3.23 13.44 10.93
C VAL A 225 3.47 14.37 12.11
N GLN A 226 4.51 14.08 12.88
CA GLN A 226 4.99 14.89 14.00
C GLN A 226 6.50 15.11 13.87
N GLY A 227 6.92 15.76 12.79
CA GLY A 227 8.32 15.97 12.43
C GLY A 227 8.45 16.77 11.16
N GLY A 228 9.55 16.57 10.45
CA GLY A 228 9.77 16.99 9.08
C GLY A 228 9.03 16.07 8.09
N PHE A 229 8.62 16.63 6.97
CA PHE A 229 8.01 15.87 5.89
C PHE A 229 8.62 16.25 4.55
N ARG A 230 9.01 15.24 3.77
CA ARG A 230 9.36 15.39 2.38
C ARG A 230 8.54 14.41 1.55
N GLY A 231 7.80 14.92 0.58
CA GLY A 231 6.98 14.11 -0.33
C GLY A 231 7.21 14.51 -1.77
N GLU A 232 7.70 13.58 -2.60
CA GLU A 232 7.96 13.84 -4.01
C GLU A 232 7.25 12.82 -4.91
N THR A 233 6.48 13.30 -5.89
CA THR A 233 5.90 12.44 -6.92
C THR A 233 6.06 13.06 -8.30
N GLY A 234 6.30 12.25 -9.31
CA GLY A 234 6.30 12.72 -10.69
C GLY A 234 4.90 13.00 -11.21
N SER A 235 3.98 12.09 -10.93
CA SER A 235 2.57 12.19 -11.36
C SER A 235 1.67 11.54 -10.32
N GLY A 236 1.04 12.32 -9.51
CA GLY A 236 0.13 11.86 -8.47
C GLY A 236 -0.19 12.96 -7.48
N ASP A 237 -1.20 12.74 -6.71
CA ASP A 237 -1.62 13.66 -5.66
C ASP A 237 -0.81 13.41 -4.38
N VAL A 238 -0.55 14.50 -3.64
CA VAL A 238 0.05 14.40 -2.31
C VAL A 238 -0.92 14.91 -1.27
N THR A 239 -1.26 14.07 -0.31
CA THR A 239 -2.07 14.47 0.85
C THR A 239 -1.28 14.22 2.12
N VAL A 240 -1.04 15.27 2.90
CA VAL A 240 -0.36 15.15 4.19
C VAL A 240 -1.18 15.80 5.28
N GLN A 241 -1.22 15.15 6.44
CA GLN A 241 -1.88 15.63 7.64
C GLN A 241 -1.00 15.41 8.86
N GLY A 242 -0.83 16.43 9.69
CA GLY A 242 -0.04 16.31 10.93
C GLY A 242 0.26 17.62 11.60
N THR A 243 1.21 17.59 12.52
CA THR A 243 1.73 18.77 13.23
C THR A 243 3.13 19.07 12.74
N GLN A 244 3.27 20.19 12.06
CA GLN A 244 4.56 20.62 11.53
C GLN A 244 5.47 21.10 12.67
N THR A 245 6.53 20.36 12.96
CA THR A 245 7.55 20.77 13.94
C THR A 245 8.89 21.10 13.28
N ALA A 246 9.06 20.73 12.01
CA ALA A 246 10.22 21.02 11.18
C ALA A 246 9.75 21.36 9.74
N THR A 247 10.68 21.53 8.81
CA THR A 247 10.36 21.86 7.40
C THR A 247 9.52 20.75 6.75
N TRP A 248 8.47 21.17 6.04
CA TRP A 248 7.73 20.31 5.11
C TRP A 248 8.02 20.74 3.68
N GLU A 249 8.49 19.80 2.87
CA GLU A 249 8.79 20.00 1.46
C GLU A 249 7.98 19.04 0.60
N ILE A 250 7.14 19.57 -0.28
CA ILE A 250 6.23 18.80 -1.11
C ILE A 250 6.43 19.18 -2.56
N HIS A 251 6.70 18.20 -3.41
CA HIS A 251 6.87 18.41 -4.82
C HIS A 251 6.07 17.40 -5.65
N THR A 252 5.26 17.87 -6.58
CA THR A 252 4.64 17.02 -7.60
C THR A 252 4.83 17.65 -8.99
N GLY A 253 5.09 16.82 -9.99
CA GLY A 253 5.15 17.30 -11.38
C GLY A 253 3.74 17.57 -11.90
N SER A 254 2.81 16.64 -11.68
CA SER A 254 1.41 16.76 -12.10
C SER A 254 0.51 16.10 -11.07
N GLY A 255 -0.17 16.89 -10.29
CA GLY A 255 -1.10 16.42 -9.26
C GLY A 255 -1.47 17.51 -8.28
N ASN A 256 -2.50 17.27 -7.52
CA ASN A 256 -2.96 18.18 -6.50
C ASN A 256 -2.22 17.94 -5.19
N VAL A 257 -2.06 19.00 -4.42
CA VAL A 257 -1.47 18.89 -3.08
C VAL A 257 -2.47 19.34 -2.04
N ARG A 258 -2.71 18.51 -1.05
CA ARG A 258 -3.54 18.86 0.11
C ARG A 258 -2.75 18.72 1.40
N VAL A 259 -2.59 19.82 2.11
CA VAL A 259 -1.93 19.89 3.41
C VAL A 259 -2.98 20.21 4.47
N ARG A 260 -3.04 19.41 5.51
CA ARG A 260 -3.91 19.63 6.67
C ARG A 260 -3.10 19.80 7.92
N LEU A 261 -3.18 21.00 8.50
CA LEU A 261 -2.48 21.37 9.73
C LEU A 261 -3.50 21.69 10.83
N PRO A 262 -3.13 21.61 12.11
CA PRO A 262 -3.96 22.11 13.19
C PRO A 262 -4.33 23.60 12.99
N GLN A 263 -5.54 24.00 13.35
CA GLN A 263 -6.06 25.35 13.11
C GLN A 263 -5.20 26.48 13.69
N ASN A 264 -4.40 26.21 14.69
CA ASN A 264 -3.50 27.16 15.35
C ASN A 264 -2.04 27.09 14.85
N SER A 265 -1.78 26.36 13.79
CA SER A 265 -0.42 26.22 13.24
C SER A 265 0.13 27.55 12.75
N ALA A 266 1.39 27.80 13.05
CA ALA A 266 2.17 28.95 12.59
C ALA A 266 3.31 28.44 11.72
N PHE A 267 3.44 28.98 10.50
CA PHE A 267 4.44 28.54 9.55
C PHE A 267 4.83 29.63 8.53
N ASP A 268 5.97 29.50 7.93
CA ASP A 268 6.38 30.31 6.79
C ASP A 268 5.97 29.56 5.50
N ALA A 269 5.14 30.21 4.67
CA ALA A 269 4.61 29.64 3.44
C ALA A 269 5.45 30.01 2.22
N ASP A 270 5.88 29.02 1.44
CA ASP A 270 6.45 29.16 0.09
C ASP A 270 5.74 28.18 -0.85
N ILE A 271 4.61 28.63 -1.42
CA ILE A 271 3.68 27.75 -2.13
C ILE A 271 3.54 28.24 -3.57
N THR A 272 3.76 27.36 -4.55
CA THR A 272 3.75 27.72 -5.97
C THR A 272 3.13 26.61 -6.82
N THR A 273 2.25 27.00 -7.75
CA THR A 273 1.80 26.17 -8.87
C THR A 273 2.08 26.86 -10.19
N SER A 274 2.49 26.11 -11.22
CA SER A 274 2.63 26.68 -12.57
C SER A 274 1.30 26.74 -13.31
N SER A 275 0.43 25.72 -13.14
CA SER A 275 -0.90 25.65 -13.75
C SER A 275 -1.90 25.11 -12.73
N GLY A 276 -2.68 25.98 -12.15
CA GLY A 276 -3.65 25.69 -11.11
C GLY A 276 -3.87 26.86 -10.18
N THR A 277 -4.42 26.60 -9.05
CA THR A 277 -4.74 27.58 -8.00
C THR A 277 -4.10 27.19 -6.67
N VAL A 278 -3.78 28.22 -5.86
CA VAL A 278 -3.32 28.04 -4.49
C VAL A 278 -4.40 28.61 -3.57
N GLU A 279 -4.87 27.81 -2.65
CA GLU A 279 -5.82 28.20 -1.61
C GLU A 279 -5.26 27.86 -0.23
N VAL A 280 -5.21 28.86 0.65
CA VAL A 280 -4.75 28.70 2.02
C VAL A 280 -5.84 29.24 2.94
N ASN A 281 -6.45 28.37 3.73
CA ASN A 281 -7.57 28.68 4.62
C ASN A 281 -7.14 29.24 5.98
N SER A 282 -6.05 30.01 6.00
CA SER A 282 -5.53 30.67 7.20
C SER A 282 -5.17 32.12 6.91
N PRO A 283 -5.30 33.02 7.88
CA PRO A 283 -4.86 34.40 7.71
C PRO A 283 -3.34 34.44 7.44
N ILE A 284 -2.95 35.05 6.33
CA ILE A 284 -1.54 35.18 5.93
C ILE A 284 -1.12 36.65 6.08
N GLU A 285 -0.04 36.86 6.80
CA GLU A 285 0.65 38.16 6.85
C GLU A 285 1.65 38.23 5.70
N MET A 286 1.36 39.01 4.69
CA MET A 286 2.23 39.20 3.53
C MET A 286 3.01 40.50 3.67
N THR A 287 4.34 40.42 3.62
CA THR A 287 5.18 41.61 3.47
C THR A 287 5.29 41.96 1.99
N VAL A 288 4.61 42.98 1.51
CA VAL A 288 4.65 43.41 0.12
C VAL A 288 5.74 44.44 -0.07
N GLN A 289 6.78 44.08 -0.85
CA GLN A 289 7.73 45.02 -1.40
C GLN A 289 7.48 45.18 -2.90
N GLY A 290 6.74 46.25 -3.29
CA GLY A 290 6.42 46.54 -4.68
C GLY A 290 4.95 46.50 -5.04
N ARG A 291 4.63 46.22 -6.33
CA ARG A 291 3.23 46.11 -6.79
C ARG A 291 2.63 44.79 -6.39
N VAL A 292 1.48 44.86 -5.72
CA VAL A 292 0.66 43.65 -5.47
C VAL A 292 0.06 43.19 -6.78
N GLN A 293 0.52 42.08 -7.29
CA GLN A 293 -0.19 41.31 -8.30
C GLN A 293 -0.80 40.14 -7.59
N GLU A 294 -2.12 40.11 -7.43
CA GLU A 294 -2.82 38.92 -6.92
C GLU A 294 -2.60 37.75 -7.87
N SER A 295 -1.58 36.97 -7.59
CA SER A 295 -1.33 35.72 -8.29
C SER A 295 -1.90 34.59 -7.44
N ARG A 296 -3.02 33.99 -7.87
CA ARG A 296 -3.54 32.75 -7.28
C ARG A 296 -2.61 31.55 -7.50
N LYS A 297 -1.42 31.77 -8.05
CA LYS A 297 -0.43 30.72 -8.38
C LYS A 297 0.75 30.67 -7.44
N GLN A 298 0.92 31.70 -6.61
CA GLN A 298 2.07 31.82 -5.74
C GLN A 298 1.72 32.57 -4.46
N ILE A 299 2.08 31.98 -3.34
CA ILE A 299 1.91 32.55 -2.01
C ILE A 299 3.24 32.48 -1.27
N HIS A 300 3.74 33.64 -0.84
CA HIS A 300 4.86 33.79 0.07
C HIS A 300 4.44 34.64 1.24
N GLY A 301 4.60 34.15 2.45
CA GLY A 301 4.19 34.91 3.63
C GLY A 301 4.30 34.13 4.91
N LYS A 302 3.88 34.77 5.98
CA LYS A 302 3.85 34.18 7.31
C LYS A 302 2.43 33.93 7.75
N VAL A 303 2.17 32.74 8.20
CA VAL A 303 0.91 32.38 8.83
C VAL A 303 1.09 32.49 10.34
N ARG A 304 0.25 33.32 11.01
CA ARG A 304 0.28 33.52 12.47
C ARG A 304 1.67 33.89 13.03
N GLY A 305 2.39 34.79 12.34
CA GLY A 305 3.72 35.26 12.78
C GLY A 305 4.89 34.41 12.29
N GLY A 306 4.63 33.32 11.56
CA GLY A 306 5.65 32.45 10.98
C GLY A 306 6.15 31.34 11.90
N GLY A 307 6.89 30.41 11.33
CA GLY A 307 7.40 29.21 12.00
C GLY A 307 8.19 28.32 11.05
N PRO A 308 8.11 26.99 11.17
CA PRO A 308 8.77 26.07 10.25
C PRO A 308 8.32 26.30 8.79
N LEU A 309 9.20 26.09 7.84
CA LEU A 309 8.90 26.32 6.43
C LEU A 309 7.96 25.25 5.89
N LEU A 310 6.87 25.68 5.24
CA LEU A 310 6.03 24.88 4.37
C LEU A 310 6.32 25.25 2.91
N SER A 311 7.08 24.42 2.23
CA SER A 311 7.40 24.57 0.81
C SER A 311 6.59 23.59 -0.02
N VAL A 312 5.72 24.11 -0.90
CA VAL A 312 4.88 23.28 -1.76
C VAL A 312 5.01 23.73 -3.21
N ARG A 313 5.33 22.80 -4.08
CA ARG A 313 5.46 23.07 -5.52
C ARG A 313 4.74 22.02 -6.35
N THR A 314 3.92 22.47 -7.28
CA THR A 314 3.35 21.62 -8.33
C THR A 314 3.54 22.24 -9.71
N GLY A 315 3.81 21.41 -10.71
CA GLY A 315 3.82 21.86 -12.10
C GLY A 315 2.41 22.08 -12.62
N SER A 316 1.51 21.15 -12.39
CA SER A 316 0.10 21.23 -12.81
C SER A 316 -0.79 20.61 -11.75
N GLY A 317 -1.61 21.43 -11.14
CA GLY A 317 -2.58 21.01 -10.10
C GLY A 317 -2.86 22.12 -9.10
N ASP A 318 -3.87 21.89 -8.30
CA ASP A 318 -4.29 22.81 -7.26
C ASP A 318 -3.61 22.48 -5.93
N ILE A 319 -3.30 23.51 -5.16
CA ILE A 319 -2.73 23.38 -3.82
C ILE A 319 -3.72 23.92 -2.80
N HIS A 320 -4.08 23.09 -1.84
CA HIS A 320 -4.99 23.42 -0.77
C HIS A 320 -4.34 23.20 0.60
N VAL A 321 -4.33 24.25 1.43
CA VAL A 321 -3.78 24.20 2.80
C VAL A 321 -4.86 24.60 3.78
N ASP A 322 -5.26 23.66 4.65
CA ASP A 322 -6.29 23.77 5.68
C ASP A 322 -5.72 23.91 7.09
#